data_4a85371710ca2ebc5631d960dae6eda1
#
_entry.id   4a85371710ca2ebc5631d960dae6eda1
#
_cell.length_a   1.000
_cell.length_b   1.000
_cell.length_c   1.000
_cell.angle_alpha   90.00
_cell.angle_beta   90.00
_cell.angle_gamma   90.00
#
_symmetry.space_group_name_H-M   'P 1'
#
loop_
_entity.id
_entity.type
_entity.pdbx_description
1 polymer ?
#
loop_
_entity_poly.entity_id
_entity_poly.type
_entity_poly.pdbx_seq_one_letter_code
_entity_poly.pdbx_strand_id
1 'polypeptide(L)'
;MAAATTYLRTLLVLGRVSNVPTVWSNCFAGWLLAGGGDGGRFLLMAFAATCLYVGGMYLNDAFDASFDLQHRPERPIPSGAIRVEAVWAWGFGWLGLGLACLFGFGQSAIICALLLVVAILVYDAIHKIFALSPLVMAVCRFFLILLAASAGRDGITGLVIWTALALGGYIVGLSFLARKESTLAPASHWPCLFLAVPLMLALIVNQGGYLLRAVVLCTLVGIWMLRCLNFALWSTQRNVGRCVSGLLAGIVLVDLLAAWDGSPLTGSTFAALFGLALLFQRFVPAT
;
A
#
# COMPACT_ATOMS: atom_id res chain seq x y z
N MET A 1 -7.69 27.64 -17.86
CA MET A 1 -7.99 26.95 -16.60
C MET A 1 -8.41 25.49 -16.82
N ALA A 2 -9.32 25.14 -17.73
CA ALA A 2 -9.77 23.75 -17.98
C ALA A 2 -8.64 22.75 -18.35
N ALA A 3 -7.68 23.15 -19.21
CA ALA A 3 -6.55 22.28 -19.58
C ALA A 3 -5.60 21.97 -18.42
N ALA A 4 -5.34 22.95 -17.53
CA ALA A 4 -4.48 22.77 -16.36
C ALA A 4 -5.14 21.84 -15.31
N THR A 5 -6.46 21.94 -15.11
CA THR A 5 -7.21 21.03 -14.23
C THR A 5 -7.22 19.60 -14.78
N THR A 6 -7.29 19.44 -16.09
CA THR A 6 -7.21 18.12 -16.73
C THR A 6 -5.82 17.50 -16.57
N TYR A 7 -4.73 18.28 -16.76
CA TYR A 7 -3.37 17.79 -16.59
C TYR A 7 -3.06 17.41 -15.13
N LEU A 8 -3.44 18.26 -14.17
CA LEU A 8 -3.29 17.93 -12.74
C LEU A 8 -4.02 16.62 -12.38
N ARG A 9 -5.25 16.44 -12.86
CA ARG A 9 -5.99 15.20 -12.65
C ARG A 9 -5.24 14.00 -13.24
N THR A 10 -4.66 14.13 -14.43
CA THR A 10 -3.84 13.09 -15.04
C THR A 10 -2.67 12.68 -14.14
N LEU A 11 -1.94 13.64 -13.58
CA LEU A 11 -0.84 13.37 -12.64
C LEU A 11 -1.32 12.66 -11.37
N LEU A 12 -2.45 13.06 -10.80
CA LEU A 12 -3.04 12.43 -9.62
C LEU A 12 -3.48 10.99 -9.89
N VAL A 13 -4.02 10.72 -11.08
CA VAL A 13 -4.42 9.37 -11.51
C VAL A 13 -3.20 8.48 -11.70
N LEU A 14 -2.17 8.93 -12.41
CA LEU A 14 -0.90 8.20 -12.59
C LEU A 14 -0.25 7.86 -11.24
N GLY A 15 -0.21 8.80 -10.30
CA GLY A 15 0.33 8.59 -8.97
C GLY A 15 -0.56 7.74 -8.05
N ARG A 16 -1.75 7.35 -8.50
CA ARG A 16 -2.76 6.63 -7.69
C ARG A 16 -2.85 7.18 -6.27
N VAL A 17 -2.98 8.53 -6.19
CA VAL A 17 -2.91 9.25 -4.91
C VAL A 17 -3.97 8.84 -3.90
N SER A 18 -5.03 8.16 -4.34
CA SER A 18 -6.04 7.55 -3.47
C SER A 18 -5.47 6.51 -2.50
N ASN A 19 -4.34 5.90 -2.81
CA ASN A 19 -3.68 4.91 -1.96
C ASN A 19 -2.58 5.51 -1.07
N VAL A 20 -2.23 6.80 -1.22
CA VAL A 20 -1.21 7.47 -0.39
C VAL A 20 -1.52 7.39 1.11
N PRO A 21 -2.78 7.51 1.58
CA PRO A 21 -3.08 7.32 3.00
C PRO A 21 -2.66 5.95 3.54
N THR A 22 -2.64 4.90 2.71
CA THR A 22 -2.14 3.57 3.10
C THR A 22 -0.61 3.51 3.19
N VAL A 23 0.10 4.33 2.45
CA VAL A 23 1.55 4.52 2.59
C VAL A 23 1.85 5.21 3.90
N TRP A 24 1.12 6.28 4.23
CA TRP A 24 1.27 7.00 5.48
C TRP A 24 0.93 6.13 6.70
N SER A 25 -0.08 5.28 6.60
CA SER A 25 -0.41 4.35 7.68
C SER A 25 0.69 3.31 7.90
N ASN A 26 1.27 2.74 6.84
CA ASN A 26 2.42 1.84 6.95
C ASN A 26 3.63 2.55 7.58
N CYS A 27 3.90 3.81 7.17
CA CYS A 27 4.96 4.61 7.76
C CYS A 27 4.71 4.87 9.24
N PHE A 28 3.49 5.24 9.61
CA PHE A 28 3.12 5.52 10.99
C PHE A 28 3.17 4.27 11.87
N ALA A 29 2.69 3.14 11.36
CA ALA A 29 2.77 1.86 12.05
C ALA A 29 4.22 1.42 12.27
N GLY A 30 5.06 1.43 11.24
CA GLY A 30 6.47 1.06 11.34
C GLY A 30 7.24 1.94 12.34
N TRP A 31 7.01 3.26 12.29
CA TRP A 31 7.63 4.21 13.22
C TRP A 31 7.17 4.02 14.67
N LEU A 32 5.86 3.80 14.91
CA LEU A 32 5.33 3.53 16.26
C LEU A 32 5.88 2.23 16.84
N LEU A 33 5.91 1.15 16.06
CA LEU A 33 6.42 -0.16 16.46
C LEU A 33 7.93 -0.14 16.74
N ALA A 34 8.63 0.86 16.23
CA ALA A 34 10.05 1.14 16.50
C ALA A 34 10.23 2.19 17.63
N GLY A 35 9.28 2.33 18.54
CA GLY A 35 9.38 3.21 19.70
C GLY A 35 9.14 4.70 19.39
N GLY A 36 8.65 5.05 18.20
CA GLY A 36 8.40 6.44 17.81
C GLY A 36 9.69 7.25 17.74
N GLY A 37 9.61 8.56 18.00
CA GLY A 37 10.80 9.41 18.01
C GLY A 37 10.51 10.83 17.56
N ASP A 38 11.46 11.44 16.84
CA ASP A 38 11.33 12.80 16.33
C ASP A 38 10.29 12.89 15.22
N GLY A 39 9.28 13.76 15.41
CA GLY A 39 8.19 13.95 14.48
C GLY A 39 8.62 14.58 13.15
N GLY A 40 9.64 15.45 13.16
CA GLY A 40 10.17 16.06 11.94
C GLY A 40 10.85 15.02 11.05
N ARG A 41 11.65 14.13 11.66
CA ARG A 41 12.24 12.98 10.94
C ARG A 41 11.16 12.06 10.39
N PHE A 42 10.12 11.76 11.17
CA PHE A 42 8.99 10.97 10.71
C PHE A 42 8.32 11.60 9.48
N LEU A 43 8.01 12.90 9.52
CA LEU A 43 7.38 13.59 8.39
C LEU A 43 8.25 13.55 7.13
N LEU A 44 9.56 13.78 7.26
CA LEU A 44 10.48 13.72 6.13
C LEU A 44 10.58 12.30 5.55
N MET A 45 10.61 11.27 6.40
CA MET A 45 10.58 9.87 5.98
C MET A 45 9.27 9.52 5.28
N ALA A 46 8.11 9.95 5.81
CA ALA A 46 6.81 9.72 5.20
C ALA A 46 6.68 10.44 3.85
N PHE A 47 7.26 11.63 3.71
CA PHE A 47 7.37 12.34 2.44
C PHE A 47 8.24 11.56 1.45
N ALA A 48 9.44 11.10 1.86
CA ALA A 48 10.31 10.28 1.05
C ALA A 48 9.61 8.99 0.57
N ALA A 49 8.93 8.29 1.48
CA ALA A 49 8.14 7.10 1.15
C ALA A 49 7.02 7.41 0.14
N THR A 50 6.38 8.57 0.26
CA THR A 50 5.38 9.03 -0.72
C THR A 50 6.00 9.25 -2.09
N CYS A 51 7.19 9.86 -2.16
CA CYS A 51 7.92 10.03 -3.41
C CYS A 51 8.27 8.67 -4.05
N LEU A 52 8.78 7.72 -3.26
CA LEU A 52 9.09 6.36 -3.75
C LEU A 52 7.82 5.64 -4.26
N TYR A 53 6.71 5.75 -3.54
CA TYR A 53 5.43 5.18 -3.95
C TYR A 53 4.92 5.80 -5.26
N VAL A 54 4.86 7.13 -5.32
CA VAL A 54 4.38 7.84 -6.52
C VAL A 54 5.28 7.54 -7.72
N GLY A 55 6.60 7.54 -7.53
CA GLY A 55 7.56 7.16 -8.57
C GLY A 55 7.30 5.77 -9.12
N GLY A 56 7.09 4.78 -8.24
CA GLY A 56 6.71 3.43 -8.62
C GLY A 56 5.40 3.37 -9.42
N MET A 57 4.36 4.12 -9.02
CA MET A 57 3.08 4.15 -9.76
C MET A 57 3.24 4.74 -11.17
N TYR A 58 4.04 5.81 -11.33
CA TYR A 58 4.35 6.36 -12.65
C TYR A 58 5.10 5.36 -13.52
N LEU A 59 6.11 4.71 -12.96
CA LEU A 59 6.89 3.70 -13.69
C LEU A 59 6.02 2.49 -14.05
N ASN A 60 5.14 2.05 -13.16
CA ASN A 60 4.19 0.97 -13.45
C ASN A 60 3.37 1.25 -14.72
N ASP A 61 2.79 2.46 -14.83
CA ASP A 61 2.02 2.83 -16.03
C ASP A 61 2.93 3.02 -17.27
N ALA A 62 4.19 3.44 -17.10
CA ALA A 62 5.16 3.55 -18.21
C ALA A 62 5.60 2.17 -18.72
N PHE A 63 5.87 1.20 -17.84
CA PHE A 63 6.14 -0.20 -18.21
C PHE A 63 4.94 -0.86 -18.89
N ASP A 64 3.73 -0.53 -18.44
CA ASP A 64 2.48 -1.07 -18.97
C ASP A 64 2.01 -0.40 -20.27
N ALA A 65 2.65 0.65 -20.76
CA ALA A 65 2.17 1.49 -21.86
C ALA A 65 1.79 0.69 -23.11
N SER A 66 2.60 -0.27 -23.53
CA SER A 66 2.35 -1.11 -24.71
C SER A 66 1.17 -2.07 -24.53
N PHE A 67 1.01 -2.61 -23.34
CA PHE A 67 -0.11 -3.48 -22.99
C PHE A 67 -1.42 -2.68 -22.89
N ASP A 68 -1.37 -1.51 -22.27
CA ASP A 68 -2.53 -0.65 -22.05
C ASP A 68 -3.05 -0.05 -23.37
N LEU A 69 -2.19 0.20 -24.36
CA LEU A 69 -2.63 0.58 -25.70
C LEU A 69 -3.59 -0.42 -26.34
N GLN A 70 -3.46 -1.70 -26.02
CA GLN A 70 -4.29 -2.76 -26.57
C GLN A 70 -5.52 -3.09 -25.72
N HIS A 71 -5.43 -2.91 -24.39
CA HIS A 71 -6.43 -3.43 -23.46
C HIS A 71 -7.15 -2.35 -22.62
N ARG A 72 -6.56 -1.14 -22.51
CA ARG A 72 -7.05 -0.06 -21.63
C ARG A 72 -6.82 1.33 -22.27
N PRO A 73 -7.45 1.61 -23.42
CA PRO A 73 -7.21 2.84 -24.20
C PRO A 73 -7.60 4.13 -23.44
N GLU A 74 -8.43 4.00 -22.39
CA GLU A 74 -8.85 5.11 -21.55
C GLU A 74 -7.79 5.60 -20.55
N ARG A 75 -6.68 4.84 -20.36
CA ARG A 75 -5.59 5.26 -19.45
C ARG A 75 -4.83 6.48 -19.97
N PRO A 76 -4.16 7.26 -19.08
CA PRO A 76 -3.54 8.52 -19.44
C PRO A 76 -2.52 8.45 -20.61
N ILE A 77 -1.68 7.42 -20.65
CA ILE A 77 -0.67 7.27 -21.73
C ILE A 77 -1.34 6.86 -23.04
N PRO A 78 -2.14 5.79 -23.13
CA PRO A 78 -2.83 5.42 -24.34
C PRO A 78 -3.75 6.49 -24.92
N SER A 79 -4.46 7.23 -24.07
CA SER A 79 -5.35 8.32 -24.48
C SER A 79 -4.62 9.57 -25.02
N GLY A 80 -3.31 9.61 -24.93
CA GLY A 80 -2.50 10.77 -25.33
C GLY A 80 -2.54 11.95 -24.36
N ALA A 81 -3.12 11.76 -23.15
CA ALA A 81 -3.17 12.83 -22.15
C ALA A 81 -1.79 13.22 -21.60
N ILE A 82 -0.82 12.30 -21.70
CA ILE A 82 0.59 12.55 -21.35
C ILE A 82 1.50 11.66 -22.19
N ARG A 83 2.68 12.16 -22.52
CA ARG A 83 3.70 11.40 -23.28
C ARG A 83 4.40 10.40 -22.34
N VAL A 84 4.69 9.20 -22.84
CA VAL A 84 5.34 8.14 -22.06
C VAL A 84 6.73 8.55 -21.55
N GLU A 85 7.49 9.32 -22.35
CA GLU A 85 8.82 9.82 -21.95
C GLU A 85 8.73 10.75 -20.72
N ALA A 86 7.67 11.57 -20.66
CA ALA A 86 7.42 12.43 -19.50
C ALA A 86 7.08 11.61 -18.26
N VAL A 87 6.34 10.51 -18.42
CA VAL A 87 6.00 9.61 -17.29
C VAL A 87 7.24 8.90 -16.76
N TRP A 88 8.16 8.44 -17.65
CA TRP A 88 9.47 7.90 -17.26
C TRP A 88 10.28 8.92 -16.46
N ALA A 89 10.38 10.16 -16.97
CA ALA A 89 11.13 11.22 -16.32
C ALA A 89 10.56 11.57 -14.94
N TRP A 90 9.25 11.70 -14.82
CA TRP A 90 8.58 11.91 -13.53
C TRP A 90 8.78 10.74 -12.57
N GLY A 91 8.65 9.49 -13.04
CA GLY A 91 8.82 8.29 -12.22
C GLY A 91 10.21 8.23 -11.60
N PHE A 92 11.28 8.33 -12.40
CA PHE A 92 12.65 8.35 -11.89
C PHE A 92 12.96 9.60 -11.07
N GLY A 93 12.39 10.76 -11.43
CA GLY A 93 12.53 11.99 -10.65
C GLY A 93 11.99 11.84 -9.23
N TRP A 94 10.80 11.25 -9.08
CA TRP A 94 10.21 10.94 -7.77
C TRP A 94 11.03 9.92 -6.98
N LEU A 95 11.51 8.83 -7.60
CA LEU A 95 12.39 7.86 -6.93
C LEU A 95 13.69 8.53 -6.45
N GLY A 96 14.32 9.34 -7.30
CA GLY A 96 15.54 10.09 -6.96
C GLY A 96 15.31 11.06 -5.82
N LEU A 97 14.21 11.81 -5.82
CA LEU A 97 13.85 12.73 -4.73
C LEU A 97 13.62 11.97 -3.43
N GLY A 98 12.87 10.84 -3.47
CA GLY A 98 12.65 10.02 -2.29
C GLY A 98 13.95 9.50 -1.67
N LEU A 99 14.88 8.99 -2.50
CA LEU A 99 16.19 8.55 -2.05
C LEU A 99 17.01 9.71 -1.48
N ALA A 100 17.01 10.88 -2.13
CA ALA A 100 17.74 12.06 -1.68
C ALA A 100 17.26 12.53 -0.28
N CYS A 101 15.96 12.51 -0.01
CA CYS A 101 15.42 12.86 1.31
C CYS A 101 15.89 11.92 2.44
N LEU A 102 16.33 10.71 2.12
CA LEU A 102 16.75 9.70 3.10
C LEU A 102 18.25 9.75 3.43
N PHE A 103 19.03 10.61 2.79
CA PHE A 103 20.48 10.68 2.99
C PHE A 103 20.85 10.97 4.45
N GLY A 104 20.18 11.47 5.31
CA GLY A 104 20.50 11.73 6.73
C GLY A 104 19.96 10.67 7.70
N PHE A 105 19.31 9.60 7.23
CA PHE A 105 18.60 8.65 8.10
C PHE A 105 19.45 7.48 8.62
N GLY A 106 20.68 7.32 8.09
CA GLY A 106 21.59 6.25 8.45
C GLY A 106 21.52 5.05 7.51
N GLN A 107 22.46 4.11 7.72
CA GLN A 107 22.68 3.01 6.79
C GLN A 107 21.46 2.08 6.62
N SER A 108 20.76 1.76 7.70
CA SER A 108 19.57 0.89 7.66
C SER A 108 18.46 1.45 6.77
N ALA A 109 18.21 2.78 6.89
CA ALA A 109 17.21 3.46 6.06
C ALA A 109 17.58 3.42 4.58
N ILE A 110 18.85 3.70 4.25
CA ILE A 110 19.32 3.69 2.85
C ILE A 110 19.22 2.28 2.27
N ILE A 111 19.62 1.25 3.00
CA ILE A 111 19.51 -0.15 2.55
C ILE A 111 18.04 -0.51 2.29
N CYS A 112 17.14 -0.23 3.25
CA CYS A 112 15.72 -0.51 3.08
C CYS A 112 15.11 0.26 1.90
N ALA A 113 15.49 1.52 1.70
CA ALA A 113 15.04 2.33 0.57
C ALA A 113 15.51 1.78 -0.78
N LEU A 114 16.78 1.38 -0.88
CA LEU A 114 17.33 0.79 -2.10
C LEU A 114 16.66 -0.55 -2.41
N LEU A 115 16.46 -1.41 -1.40
CA LEU A 115 15.75 -2.67 -1.57
C LEU A 115 14.29 -2.45 -1.97
N LEU A 116 13.63 -1.42 -1.43
CA LEU A 116 12.29 -1.01 -1.83
C LEU A 116 12.26 -0.57 -3.31
N VAL A 117 13.20 0.28 -3.73
CA VAL A 117 13.30 0.73 -5.13
C VAL A 117 13.55 -0.45 -6.07
N VAL A 118 14.46 -1.36 -5.73
CA VAL A 118 14.70 -2.58 -6.50
C VAL A 118 13.42 -3.42 -6.59
N ALA A 119 12.72 -3.63 -5.48
CA ALA A 119 11.47 -4.39 -5.48
C ALA A 119 10.38 -3.74 -6.35
N ILE A 120 10.26 -2.40 -6.34
CA ILE A 120 9.34 -1.64 -7.21
C ILE A 120 9.70 -1.89 -8.68
N LEU A 121 10.95 -1.68 -9.07
CA LEU A 121 11.39 -1.84 -10.46
C LEU A 121 11.23 -3.27 -10.95
N VAL A 122 11.56 -4.25 -10.12
CA VAL A 122 11.35 -5.68 -10.43
C VAL A 122 9.86 -5.97 -10.61
N TYR A 123 9.02 -5.50 -9.70
CA TYR A 123 7.56 -5.68 -9.81
C TYR A 123 7.04 -5.09 -11.12
N ASP A 124 7.38 -3.85 -11.44
CA ASP A 124 6.90 -3.16 -12.64
C ASP A 124 7.36 -3.86 -13.93
N ALA A 125 8.59 -4.41 -13.94
CA ALA A 125 9.11 -5.11 -15.09
C ALA A 125 8.45 -6.49 -15.32
N ILE A 126 8.05 -7.22 -14.26
CA ILE A 126 7.65 -8.64 -14.39
C ILE A 126 6.20 -8.95 -14.04
N HIS A 127 5.43 -8.00 -13.48
CA HIS A 127 4.10 -8.33 -12.91
C HIS A 127 3.08 -8.86 -13.93
N LYS A 128 3.24 -8.57 -15.21
CA LYS A 128 2.38 -9.08 -16.29
C LYS A 128 2.70 -10.53 -16.67
N ILE A 129 3.97 -10.90 -16.61
CA ILE A 129 4.47 -12.20 -17.09
C ILE A 129 4.69 -13.20 -15.97
N PHE A 130 4.90 -12.75 -14.74
CA PHE A 130 5.22 -13.62 -13.62
C PHE A 130 4.01 -13.86 -12.71
N ALA A 131 3.61 -15.13 -12.57
CA ALA A 131 2.43 -15.52 -11.80
C ALA A 131 2.52 -15.18 -10.31
N LEU A 132 3.73 -15.18 -9.74
CA LEU A 132 3.99 -14.89 -8.32
C LEU A 132 4.34 -13.41 -8.06
N SER A 133 4.08 -12.51 -8.99
CA SER A 133 4.28 -11.07 -8.79
C SER A 133 3.56 -10.48 -7.55
N PRO A 134 2.43 -11.06 -7.03
CA PRO A 134 1.90 -10.67 -5.73
C PRO A 134 2.89 -10.75 -4.56
N LEU A 135 3.84 -11.69 -4.61
CA LEU A 135 4.91 -11.77 -3.61
C LEU A 135 5.87 -10.57 -3.70
N VAL A 136 6.20 -10.13 -4.92
CA VAL A 136 7.06 -8.95 -5.11
C VAL A 136 6.36 -7.68 -4.63
N MET A 137 5.04 -7.55 -4.86
CA MET A 137 4.25 -6.45 -4.29
C MET A 137 4.27 -6.46 -2.76
N ALA A 138 4.18 -7.64 -2.14
CA ALA A 138 4.29 -7.80 -0.69
C ALA A 138 5.68 -7.39 -0.18
N VAL A 139 6.75 -7.70 -0.91
CA VAL A 139 8.13 -7.28 -0.60
C VAL A 139 8.26 -5.75 -0.62
N CYS A 140 7.58 -5.05 -1.54
CA CYS A 140 7.55 -3.58 -1.53
C CYS A 140 6.95 -3.04 -0.21
N ARG A 141 5.81 -3.60 0.25
CA ARG A 141 5.20 -3.17 1.52
C ARG A 141 6.02 -3.59 2.73
N PHE A 142 6.66 -4.74 2.69
CA PHE A 142 7.59 -5.18 3.73
C PHE A 142 8.74 -4.17 3.92
N PHE A 143 9.45 -3.81 2.86
CA PHE A 143 10.54 -2.84 2.96
C PHE A 143 10.07 -1.44 3.30
N LEU A 144 8.84 -1.04 2.95
CA LEU A 144 8.27 0.23 3.35
C LEU A 144 8.11 0.32 4.88
N ILE A 145 7.62 -0.74 5.55
CA ILE A 145 7.52 -0.78 7.01
C ILE A 145 8.91 -0.77 7.66
N LEU A 146 9.87 -1.55 7.14
CA LEU A 146 11.24 -1.54 7.67
C LEU A 146 11.93 -0.19 7.50
N LEU A 147 11.72 0.46 6.36
CA LEU A 147 12.19 1.83 6.12
C LEU A 147 11.62 2.79 7.17
N ALA A 148 10.31 2.72 7.42
CA ALA A 148 9.66 3.56 8.42
C ALA A 148 10.19 3.30 9.83
N ALA A 149 10.38 2.03 10.19
CA ALA A 149 10.93 1.65 11.49
C ALA A 149 12.37 2.14 11.69
N SER A 150 13.16 2.25 10.62
CA SER A 150 14.54 2.77 10.70
C SER A 150 14.62 4.24 11.17
N ALA A 151 13.51 4.98 11.12
CA ALA A 151 13.39 6.34 11.63
C ALA A 151 12.94 6.39 13.11
N GLY A 152 12.50 5.27 13.68
CA GLY A 152 12.14 5.15 15.09
C GLY A 152 13.35 4.97 16.00
N ARG A 153 13.14 5.11 17.32
CA ARG A 153 14.21 5.03 18.34
C ARG A 153 14.85 3.65 18.42
N ASP A 154 14.02 2.60 18.36
CA ASP A 154 14.45 1.21 18.55
C ASP A 154 14.87 0.56 17.22
N GLY A 155 14.64 1.25 16.09
CA GLY A 155 14.97 0.75 14.75
C GLY A 155 14.15 -0.49 14.38
N ILE A 156 14.77 -1.38 13.59
CA ILE A 156 14.11 -2.58 13.08
C ILE A 156 14.16 -3.68 14.15
N THR A 157 13.04 -3.90 14.84
CA THR A 157 12.88 -4.94 15.87
C THR A 157 12.25 -6.21 15.29
N GLY A 158 12.29 -7.32 16.05
CA GLY A 158 11.60 -8.56 15.67
C GLY A 158 10.10 -8.37 15.46
N LEU A 159 9.43 -7.55 16.29
CA LEU A 159 8.01 -7.25 16.15
C LEU A 159 7.72 -6.49 14.85
N VAL A 160 8.57 -5.53 14.47
CA VAL A 160 8.46 -4.82 13.17
C VAL A 160 8.57 -5.81 12.01
N ILE A 161 9.52 -6.75 12.06
CA ILE A 161 9.70 -7.76 11.00
C ILE A 161 8.46 -8.64 10.89
N TRP A 162 7.95 -9.18 12.00
CA TRP A 162 6.75 -10.02 11.99
C TRP A 162 5.52 -9.27 11.50
N THR A 163 5.35 -8.01 11.89
CA THR A 163 4.26 -7.16 11.41
C THR A 163 4.37 -6.90 9.91
N ALA A 164 5.57 -6.60 9.42
CA ALA A 164 5.82 -6.40 8.00
C ALA A 164 5.55 -7.66 7.17
N LEU A 165 5.89 -8.84 7.70
CA LEU A 165 5.56 -10.13 7.08
C LEU A 165 4.06 -10.41 7.09
N ALA A 166 3.37 -10.09 8.17
CA ALA A 166 1.91 -10.25 8.26
C ALA A 166 1.16 -9.34 7.28
N LEU A 167 1.58 -8.07 7.18
CA LEU A 167 1.07 -7.17 6.15
C LEU A 167 1.40 -7.71 4.75
N GLY A 168 2.60 -8.24 4.55
CA GLY A 168 3.00 -8.91 3.30
C GLY A 168 2.03 -10.03 2.93
N GLY A 169 1.66 -10.88 3.88
CA GLY A 169 0.63 -11.89 3.68
C GLY A 169 -0.69 -11.30 3.19
N TYR A 170 -1.19 -10.27 3.89
CA TYR A 170 -2.40 -9.55 3.47
C TYR A 170 -2.31 -9.02 2.03
N ILE A 171 -1.18 -8.41 1.66
CA ILE A 171 -0.94 -7.88 0.32
C ILE A 171 -0.91 -9.00 -0.73
N VAL A 172 -0.34 -10.17 -0.41
CA VAL A 172 -0.38 -11.35 -1.29
C VAL A 172 -1.83 -11.73 -1.59
N GLY A 173 -2.66 -11.91 -0.55
CA GLY A 173 -4.06 -12.25 -0.71
C GLY A 173 -4.83 -11.22 -1.55
N LEU A 174 -4.67 -9.93 -1.23
CA LEU A 174 -5.27 -8.82 -1.95
C LEU A 174 -4.85 -8.82 -3.43
N SER A 175 -3.55 -8.94 -3.71
CA SER A 175 -3.02 -8.87 -5.08
C SER A 175 -3.45 -10.05 -5.94
N PHE A 176 -3.57 -11.25 -5.36
CA PHE A 176 -4.14 -12.39 -6.08
C PHE A 176 -5.64 -12.20 -6.40
N LEU A 177 -6.41 -11.55 -5.51
CA LEU A 177 -7.79 -11.17 -5.80
C LEU A 177 -7.85 -10.11 -6.91
N ALA A 178 -6.98 -9.09 -6.86
CA ALA A 178 -6.93 -8.02 -7.86
C ALA A 178 -6.62 -8.54 -9.27
N ARG A 179 -5.74 -9.53 -9.41
CA ARG A 179 -5.43 -10.14 -10.71
C ARG A 179 -6.66 -10.78 -11.40
N LYS A 180 -7.69 -11.11 -10.64
CA LYS A 180 -8.93 -11.69 -11.20
C LYS A 180 -9.91 -10.63 -11.68
N GLU A 181 -9.65 -9.36 -11.48
CA GLU A 181 -10.45 -8.26 -12.00
C GLU A 181 -10.50 -8.29 -13.54
N SER A 182 -9.38 -8.65 -14.19
CA SER A 182 -9.25 -8.74 -15.63
C SER A 182 -9.68 -10.09 -16.23
N THR A 183 -10.03 -11.08 -15.39
CA THR A 183 -10.41 -12.43 -15.84
C THR A 183 -11.84 -12.76 -15.41
N LEU A 184 -12.65 -13.33 -16.30
CA LEU A 184 -14.00 -13.84 -16.00
C LEU A 184 -13.97 -15.16 -15.18
N ALA A 185 -12.80 -15.60 -14.73
CA ALA A 185 -12.63 -16.84 -14.00
C ALA A 185 -13.34 -16.79 -12.62
N PRO A 186 -13.85 -17.93 -12.13
CA PRO A 186 -14.49 -17.99 -10.82
C PRO A 186 -13.50 -17.54 -9.72
N ALA A 187 -14.01 -16.79 -8.75
CA ALA A 187 -13.20 -16.33 -7.62
C ALA A 187 -12.73 -17.53 -6.79
N SER A 188 -11.42 -17.61 -6.57
CA SER A 188 -10.83 -18.64 -5.72
C SER A 188 -10.84 -18.15 -4.26
N HIS A 189 -11.09 -19.03 -3.30
CA HIS A 189 -11.18 -18.70 -1.88
C HIS A 189 -9.81 -18.73 -1.17
N TRP A 190 -8.80 -19.41 -1.75
CA TRP A 190 -7.50 -19.56 -1.09
C TRP A 190 -6.76 -18.23 -0.79
N PRO A 191 -6.90 -17.12 -1.60
CA PRO A 191 -6.27 -15.86 -1.24
C PRO A 191 -6.81 -15.27 0.07
N CYS A 192 -8.04 -15.64 0.48
CA CYS A 192 -8.62 -15.19 1.74
C CYS A 192 -7.83 -15.68 2.96
N LEU A 193 -7.14 -16.84 2.86
CA LEU A 193 -6.28 -17.33 3.93
C LEU A 193 -5.12 -16.37 4.23
N PHE A 194 -4.55 -15.78 3.18
CA PHE A 194 -3.49 -14.79 3.33
C PHE A 194 -3.98 -13.46 3.91
N LEU A 195 -5.22 -13.07 3.63
CA LEU A 195 -5.82 -11.89 4.26
C LEU A 195 -5.96 -12.05 5.78
N ALA A 196 -6.10 -13.28 6.29
CA ALA A 196 -6.25 -13.54 7.72
C ALA A 196 -4.93 -13.51 8.51
N VAL A 197 -3.75 -13.52 7.83
CA VAL A 197 -2.44 -13.57 8.49
C VAL A 197 -2.23 -12.47 9.54
N PRO A 198 -2.58 -11.18 9.31
CA PRO A 198 -2.44 -10.15 10.35
C PRO A 198 -3.31 -10.39 11.58
N LEU A 199 -4.52 -10.94 11.40
CA LEU A 199 -5.42 -11.26 12.51
C LEU A 199 -4.82 -12.38 13.36
N MET A 200 -4.28 -13.41 12.73
CA MET A 200 -3.62 -14.53 13.43
C MET A 200 -2.41 -14.04 14.23
N LEU A 201 -1.55 -13.21 13.61
CA LEU A 201 -0.39 -12.64 14.31
C LEU A 201 -0.82 -11.80 15.51
N ALA A 202 -1.84 -10.95 15.35
CA ALA A 202 -2.33 -10.10 16.44
C ALA A 202 -2.84 -10.93 17.64
N LEU A 203 -3.53 -12.04 17.41
CA LEU A 203 -4.01 -12.93 18.48
C LEU A 203 -2.87 -13.72 19.14
N ILE A 204 -1.79 -14.03 18.41
CA ILE A 204 -0.64 -14.75 18.95
C ILE A 204 0.21 -13.83 19.83
N VAL A 205 0.44 -12.58 19.36
CA VAL A 205 1.34 -11.64 20.04
C VAL A 205 0.67 -11.00 21.26
N ASN A 206 -0.64 -10.71 21.19
CA ASN A 206 -1.35 -10.04 22.27
C ASN A 206 -1.96 -11.07 23.23
N GLN A 207 -1.35 -11.21 24.41
CA GLN A 207 -1.79 -12.12 25.46
C GLN A 207 -2.18 -11.33 26.74
N GLY A 208 -2.84 -12.00 27.67
CA GLY A 208 -3.23 -11.42 28.95
C GLY A 208 -4.17 -10.21 28.78
N GLY A 209 -3.84 -9.09 29.41
CA GLY A 209 -4.66 -7.86 29.39
C GLY A 209 -4.83 -7.22 28.01
N TYR A 210 -3.96 -7.53 27.06
CA TYR A 210 -4.02 -7.02 25.68
C TYR A 210 -4.91 -7.86 24.75
N LEU A 211 -5.28 -9.09 25.16
CA LEU A 211 -6.03 -10.02 24.33
C LEU A 211 -7.42 -9.46 23.95
N LEU A 212 -8.15 -8.88 24.90
CA LEU A 212 -9.48 -8.32 24.63
C LEU A 212 -9.42 -7.24 23.55
N ARG A 213 -8.42 -6.34 23.62
CA ARG A 213 -8.19 -5.31 22.62
C ARG A 213 -7.90 -5.91 21.25
N ALA A 214 -7.04 -6.92 21.19
CA ALA A 214 -6.72 -7.62 19.95
C ALA A 214 -7.96 -8.29 19.34
N VAL A 215 -8.78 -8.95 20.16
CA VAL A 215 -10.04 -9.58 19.71
C VAL A 215 -11.01 -8.55 19.14
N VAL A 216 -11.21 -7.41 19.82
CA VAL A 216 -12.08 -6.34 19.33
C VAL A 216 -11.59 -5.81 17.97
N LEU A 217 -10.29 -5.49 17.85
CA LEU A 217 -9.73 -5.01 16.59
C LEU A 217 -9.78 -6.06 15.49
N CYS A 218 -9.44 -7.32 15.79
CA CYS A 218 -9.57 -8.42 14.83
C CYS A 218 -11.01 -8.57 14.33
N THR A 219 -11.99 -8.41 15.22
CA THR A 219 -13.41 -8.46 14.84
C THR A 219 -13.77 -7.33 13.89
N LEU A 220 -13.35 -6.09 14.18
CA LEU A 220 -13.59 -4.93 13.30
C LEU A 220 -12.94 -5.11 11.92
N VAL A 221 -11.67 -5.52 11.89
CA VAL A 221 -10.93 -5.77 10.64
C VAL A 221 -11.57 -6.93 9.88
N GLY A 222 -11.94 -8.01 10.58
CA GLY A 222 -12.62 -9.17 9.99
C GLY A 222 -13.97 -8.81 9.36
N ILE A 223 -14.81 -8.03 10.05
CA ILE A 223 -16.08 -7.54 9.50
C ILE A 223 -15.84 -6.69 8.23
N TRP A 224 -14.83 -5.80 8.26
CA TRP A 224 -14.47 -5.01 7.08
C TRP A 224 -14.04 -5.89 5.90
N MET A 225 -13.16 -6.86 6.14
CA MET A 225 -12.72 -7.82 5.12
C MET A 225 -13.89 -8.61 4.54
N LEU A 226 -14.76 -9.17 5.39
CA LEU A 226 -15.93 -9.93 4.95
C LEU A 226 -16.88 -9.09 4.11
N ARG A 227 -17.11 -7.82 4.52
CA ARG A 227 -17.91 -6.87 3.73
C ARG A 227 -17.29 -6.63 2.35
N CYS A 228 -15.97 -6.48 2.26
CA CYS A 228 -15.28 -6.29 0.98
C CYS A 228 -15.35 -7.55 0.13
N LEU A 229 -15.07 -8.71 0.71
CA LEU A 229 -15.12 -10.01 0.03
C LEU A 229 -16.51 -10.35 -0.50
N ASN A 230 -17.56 -9.89 0.18
CA ASN A 230 -18.93 -10.09 -0.27
C ASN A 230 -19.15 -9.57 -1.70
N PHE A 231 -18.51 -8.46 -2.09
CA PHE A 231 -18.64 -7.93 -3.46
C PHE A 231 -18.00 -8.82 -4.53
N ALA A 232 -16.99 -9.62 -4.18
CA ALA A 232 -16.29 -10.47 -5.13
C ALA A 232 -16.79 -11.92 -5.12
N LEU A 233 -17.20 -12.46 -3.94
CA LEU A 233 -17.44 -13.87 -3.75
C LEU A 233 -18.94 -14.23 -3.73
N TRP A 234 -19.77 -13.45 -3.04
CA TRP A 234 -21.17 -13.82 -2.73
C TRP A 234 -22.22 -12.89 -3.34
N SER A 235 -21.85 -11.72 -3.85
CA SER A 235 -22.81 -10.80 -4.49
C SER A 235 -23.30 -11.35 -5.82
N THR A 236 -24.59 -11.18 -6.10
CA THR A 236 -25.21 -11.50 -7.41
C THR A 236 -24.58 -10.73 -8.57
N GLN A 237 -24.17 -9.48 -8.32
CA GLN A 237 -23.39 -8.66 -9.25
C GLN A 237 -21.96 -8.56 -8.72
N ARG A 238 -21.08 -9.44 -9.18
CA ARG A 238 -19.67 -9.45 -8.76
C ARG A 238 -18.99 -8.15 -9.17
N ASN A 239 -18.33 -7.51 -8.20
CA ASN A 239 -17.54 -6.31 -8.41
C ASN A 239 -16.19 -6.45 -7.71
N VAL A 240 -15.22 -7.04 -8.43
CA VAL A 240 -13.86 -7.29 -7.91
C VAL A 240 -13.13 -5.96 -7.63
N GLY A 241 -13.29 -4.95 -8.49
CA GLY A 241 -12.68 -3.63 -8.28
C GLY A 241 -13.12 -2.99 -6.96
N ARG A 242 -14.44 -3.06 -6.64
CA ARG A 242 -14.95 -2.56 -5.35
C ARG A 242 -14.41 -3.35 -4.15
N CYS A 243 -14.26 -4.67 -4.29
CA CYS A 243 -13.64 -5.52 -3.27
C CYS A 243 -12.18 -5.09 -3.04
N VAL A 244 -11.40 -4.99 -4.11
CA VAL A 244 -9.98 -4.63 -4.06
C VAL A 244 -9.78 -3.23 -3.49
N SER A 245 -10.55 -2.24 -3.93
CA SER A 245 -10.49 -0.87 -3.40
C SER A 245 -10.78 -0.83 -1.89
N GLY A 246 -11.80 -1.58 -1.44
CA GLY A 246 -12.11 -1.69 -0.02
C GLY A 246 -11.01 -2.37 0.79
N LEU A 247 -10.41 -3.44 0.26
CA LEU A 247 -9.28 -4.12 0.90
C LEU A 247 -8.01 -3.25 0.90
N LEU A 248 -7.78 -2.43 -0.14
CA LEU A 248 -6.69 -1.44 -0.13
C LEU A 248 -6.86 -0.43 1.01
N ALA A 249 -8.05 0.15 1.18
CA ALA A 249 -8.31 1.00 2.34
C ALA A 249 -8.15 0.23 3.66
N GLY A 250 -8.51 -1.06 3.68
CA GLY A 250 -8.36 -1.96 4.82
C GLY A 250 -6.92 -2.14 5.32
N ILE A 251 -5.89 -1.81 4.51
CA ILE A 251 -4.49 -1.79 4.94
C ILE A 251 -4.33 -0.91 6.20
N VAL A 252 -5.00 0.23 6.24
CA VAL A 252 -4.95 1.14 7.39
C VAL A 252 -5.48 0.48 8.67
N LEU A 253 -6.52 -0.35 8.54
CA LEU A 253 -7.06 -1.11 9.68
C LEU A 253 -6.13 -2.23 10.13
N VAL A 254 -5.40 -2.85 9.20
CA VAL A 254 -4.34 -3.83 9.51
C VAL A 254 -3.19 -3.16 10.25
N ASP A 255 -2.79 -1.96 9.83
CA ASP A 255 -1.76 -1.17 10.52
C ASP A 255 -2.21 -0.74 11.92
N LEU A 256 -3.47 -0.31 12.07
CA LEU A 256 -4.07 -0.02 13.37
C LEU A 256 -4.04 -1.26 14.28
N LEU A 257 -4.42 -2.43 13.76
CA LEU A 257 -4.39 -3.69 14.52
C LEU A 257 -2.99 -4.01 15.05
N ALA A 258 -1.96 -3.71 14.25
CA ALA A 258 -0.57 -4.00 14.60
C ALA A 258 0.05 -2.98 15.58
N ALA A 259 -0.27 -1.68 15.41
CA ALA A 259 0.47 -0.59 16.05
C ALA A 259 -0.31 0.17 17.13
N TRP A 260 -1.59 -0.15 17.38
CA TRP A 260 -2.37 0.59 18.38
C TRP A 260 -1.95 0.25 19.81
N ASP A 261 -1.43 1.25 20.50
CA ASP A 261 -0.97 1.21 21.89
C ASP A 261 -2.08 1.46 22.94
N GLY A 262 -3.30 1.75 22.49
CA GLY A 262 -4.43 2.16 23.35
C GLY A 262 -4.59 3.68 23.43
N SER A 263 -3.69 4.47 22.86
CA SER A 263 -3.79 5.92 22.82
C SER A 263 -4.94 6.37 21.90
N PRO A 264 -5.81 7.30 22.38
CA PRO A 264 -6.85 7.89 21.53
C PRO A 264 -6.28 8.62 20.31
N LEU A 265 -5.10 9.25 20.46
CA LEU A 265 -4.43 9.96 19.36
C LEU A 265 -4.01 8.99 18.25
N THR A 266 -3.37 7.88 18.60
CA THR A 266 -2.99 6.84 17.64
C THR A 266 -4.23 6.29 16.93
N GLY A 267 -5.27 5.94 17.67
CA GLY A 267 -6.53 5.44 17.10
C GLY A 267 -7.21 6.43 16.16
N SER A 268 -7.30 7.72 16.55
CA SER A 268 -7.89 8.76 15.71
C SER A 268 -7.08 9.06 14.45
N THR A 269 -5.75 8.96 14.51
CA THR A 269 -4.88 9.12 13.34
C THR A 269 -5.14 8.04 12.30
N PHE A 270 -5.18 6.76 12.70
CA PHE A 270 -5.52 5.67 11.78
C PHE A 270 -6.96 5.78 11.27
N ALA A 271 -7.92 6.18 12.11
CA ALA A 271 -9.30 6.41 11.66
C ALA A 271 -9.39 7.53 10.62
N ALA A 272 -8.64 8.63 10.80
CA ALA A 272 -8.56 9.71 9.83
C ALA A 272 -7.92 9.24 8.51
N LEU A 273 -6.81 8.48 8.56
CA LEU A 273 -6.16 7.92 7.38
C LEU A 273 -7.08 6.94 6.63
N PHE A 274 -7.84 6.13 7.36
CA PHE A 274 -8.84 5.24 6.76
C PHE A 274 -9.95 6.03 6.05
N GLY A 275 -10.48 7.06 6.71
CA GLY A 275 -11.46 7.96 6.12
C GLY A 275 -10.93 8.67 4.88
N LEU A 276 -9.67 9.16 4.90
CA LEU A 276 -9.00 9.76 3.75
C LEU A 276 -8.81 8.77 2.59
N ALA A 277 -8.43 7.51 2.86
CA ALA A 277 -8.31 6.48 1.84
C ALA A 277 -9.65 6.27 1.13
N LEU A 278 -10.75 6.13 1.88
CA LEU A 278 -12.09 5.98 1.31
C LEU A 278 -12.56 7.24 0.55
N LEU A 279 -12.23 8.43 1.06
CA LEU A 279 -12.58 9.69 0.42
C LEU A 279 -11.83 9.87 -0.92
N PHE A 280 -10.52 9.64 -0.94
CA PHE A 280 -9.71 9.83 -2.13
C PHE A 280 -10.06 8.83 -3.24
N GLN A 281 -10.48 7.62 -2.89
CA GLN A 281 -10.98 6.62 -3.85
C GLN A 281 -12.26 7.06 -4.58
N ARG A 282 -12.99 8.09 -4.09
CA ARG A 282 -14.13 8.67 -4.81
C ARG A 282 -13.70 9.57 -5.98
N PHE A 283 -12.49 10.13 -5.92
CA PHE A 283 -11.98 11.08 -6.92
C PHE A 283 -10.95 10.46 -7.86
N VAL A 284 -10.15 9.52 -7.36
CA VAL A 284 -9.09 8.83 -8.10
C VAL A 284 -9.26 7.33 -7.91
N PRO A 285 -9.37 6.53 -8.99
CA PRO A 285 -9.44 5.07 -8.89
C PRO A 285 -8.25 4.51 -8.11
N ALA A 286 -8.50 3.49 -7.29
CA ALA A 286 -7.45 2.84 -6.50
C ALA A 286 -6.67 1.79 -7.32
N THR A 287 -7.26 1.31 -8.44
CA THR A 287 -6.72 0.29 -9.36
C THR A 287 -6.66 0.80 -10.79
#